data_a4fe9011f9496dc1a01adc4a46049046
#
_entry.id   a4fe9011f9496dc1a01adc4a46049046
#
_cell.length_a   1.000
_cell.length_b   1.000
_cell.length_c   1.000
_cell.angle_alpha   90.00
_cell.angle_beta   90.00
_cell.angle_gamma   90.00
#
_symmetry.space_group_name_H-M   'P 1'
#
loop_
_entity.id
_entity.type
_entity.pdbx_description
1 polymer ?
#
loop_
_entity_poly.entity_id
_entity_poly.type
_entity_poly.pdbx_seq_one_letter_code
_entity_poly.pdbx_strand_id
1 'polypeptide(L)'
;MSVNKVILLGYVGSDPDIRYPEKDRAVAFMSLATNEYYGGAGSEVTEWHRLVMGGQNAILAEKYIRKGSQLYIEGKLKSREYDDKFKIRRRITEIIVDRVELLGRKQEPPA
;
A
#
# COMPACT_ATOMS: atom_id res chain seq x y z
N MET A 1 -25.56 0.28 10.43
CA MET A 1 -24.21 0.51 11.02
C MET A 1 -23.25 -0.51 10.47
N SER A 2 -22.05 -0.10 10.15
CA SER A 2 -21.05 -1.00 9.60
C SER A 2 -19.65 -0.61 10.04
N VAL A 3 -18.71 -1.53 9.88
CA VAL A 3 -17.28 -1.30 10.13
C VAL A 3 -16.51 -1.73 8.88
N ASN A 4 -15.57 -0.90 8.47
CA ASN A 4 -14.65 -1.24 7.38
C ASN A 4 -13.28 -0.69 7.79
N LYS A 5 -12.47 -1.54 8.40
CA LYS A 5 -11.18 -1.14 8.95
C LYS A 5 -10.14 -2.21 8.64
N VAL A 6 -8.99 -1.76 8.14
CA VAL A 6 -7.84 -2.62 7.86
C VAL A 6 -6.64 -2.07 8.62
N ILE A 7 -5.92 -2.94 9.30
CA ILE A 7 -4.68 -2.60 10.00
C ILE A 7 -3.62 -3.58 9.51
N LEU A 8 -2.52 -3.06 8.98
CA LEU A 8 -1.45 -3.89 8.46
C LEU A 8 -0.09 -3.38 8.94
N LEU A 9 0.80 -4.32 9.19
CA LEU A 9 2.21 -4.06 9.44
C LEU A 9 2.99 -4.95 8.48
N GLY A 10 3.78 -4.35 7.60
CA GLY A 10 4.49 -5.14 6.60
C GLY A 10 5.57 -4.35 5.88
N TYR A 11 6.06 -4.93 4.79
CA TYR A 11 7.17 -4.36 4.03
C TYR A 11 6.73 -4.02 2.61
N VAL A 12 7.17 -2.86 2.14
CA VAL A 12 6.85 -2.38 0.79
C VAL A 12 7.60 -3.22 -0.24
N GLY A 13 6.88 -3.69 -1.26
CA GLY A 13 7.43 -4.59 -2.26
C GLY A 13 8.08 -3.91 -3.46
N SER A 14 7.78 -2.63 -3.67
CA SER A 14 8.33 -1.85 -4.78
C SER A 14 8.29 -0.38 -4.41
N ASP A 15 9.10 0.43 -5.10
CA ASP A 15 9.03 1.88 -4.91
C ASP A 15 7.63 2.37 -5.26
N PRO A 16 7.10 3.35 -4.51
CA PRO A 16 5.76 3.87 -4.79
C PRO A 16 5.65 4.47 -6.19
N ASP A 17 4.52 4.21 -6.83
CA ASP A 17 4.18 4.85 -8.10
C ASP A 17 3.37 6.10 -7.76
N ILE A 18 3.96 7.26 -7.98
CA ILE A 18 3.34 8.54 -7.62
C ILE A 18 2.73 9.17 -8.87
N ARG A 19 1.48 9.55 -8.77
CA ARG A 19 0.75 10.20 -9.85
C ARG A 19 0.11 11.48 -9.39
N TYR A 20 -0.04 12.40 -10.33
CA TYR A 20 -0.68 13.69 -10.08
C TYR A 20 -1.84 13.84 -11.05
N PRO A 21 -3.03 13.25 -10.73
CA PRO A 21 -4.20 13.39 -11.60
C PRO A 21 -4.62 14.85 -11.76
N GLU A 22 -4.33 15.66 -10.76
CA GLU A 22 -4.50 17.12 -10.81
C GLU A 22 -3.24 17.75 -10.25
N LYS A 23 -3.00 19.00 -10.61
CA LYS A 23 -1.76 19.71 -10.32
C LYS A 23 -1.30 19.63 -8.86
N ASP A 24 -2.23 19.77 -7.93
CA ASP A 24 -1.90 19.81 -6.50
C ASP A 24 -2.33 18.55 -5.76
N ARG A 25 -2.63 17.49 -6.50
CA ARG A 25 -3.16 16.26 -5.90
C ARG A 25 -2.28 15.08 -6.20
N ALA A 26 -1.51 14.66 -5.20
CA ALA A 26 -0.67 13.47 -5.33
C ALA A 26 -1.44 12.22 -4.91
N VAL A 27 -1.25 11.13 -5.63
CA VAL A 27 -1.75 9.81 -5.27
C VAL A 27 -0.61 8.82 -5.40
N ALA A 28 -0.40 8.01 -4.38
CA ALA A 28 0.65 7.01 -4.36
C ALA A 28 0.05 5.61 -4.37
N PHE A 29 0.60 4.74 -5.21
CA PHE A 29 0.21 3.34 -5.32
C PHE A 29 1.41 2.48 -4.98
N MET A 30 1.20 1.48 -4.13
CA MET A 30 2.26 0.56 -3.78
C MET A 30 1.70 -0.76 -3.27
N SER A 31 2.54 -1.77 -3.19
CA SER A 31 2.17 -3.05 -2.59
C SER A 31 2.86 -3.22 -1.26
N LEU A 32 2.17 -3.86 -0.32
CA LEU A 32 2.68 -4.15 1.01
C LEU A 32 2.58 -5.66 1.25
N ALA A 33 3.68 -6.26 1.67
CA ALA A 33 3.72 -7.68 1.97
C ALA A 33 3.53 -7.93 3.45
N THR A 34 2.62 -8.84 3.78
CA THR A 34 2.53 -9.41 5.11
C THR A 34 2.85 -10.89 5.03
N ASN A 35 3.64 -11.38 5.98
CA ASN A 35 4.10 -12.77 5.96
C ASN A 35 3.51 -13.53 7.13
N GLU A 36 3.04 -14.74 6.86
CA GLU A 36 2.57 -15.64 7.88
C GLU A 36 3.37 -16.92 7.86
N TYR A 37 3.63 -17.47 9.03
CA TYR A 37 4.34 -18.74 9.18
C TYR A 37 3.37 -19.79 9.70
N TYR A 38 3.23 -20.87 8.93
CA TYR A 38 2.34 -21.96 9.32
C TYR A 38 3.18 -23.15 9.76
N GLY A 39 3.12 -23.50 11.02
CA GLY A 39 3.70 -24.67 11.67
C GLY A 39 4.87 -25.31 10.92
N GLY A 40 5.69 -26.06 11.45
CA GLY A 40 6.79 -26.71 10.78
C GLY A 40 7.80 -25.74 10.14
N ALA A 41 9.00 -26.19 9.98
CA ALA A 41 10.08 -25.36 9.45
C ALA A 41 9.85 -24.99 8.00
N GLY A 42 9.90 -23.69 7.71
CA GLY A 42 9.96 -23.19 6.35
C GLY A 42 8.66 -22.88 5.63
N SER A 43 7.52 -23.04 6.30
CA SER A 43 6.23 -22.69 5.67
C SER A 43 5.91 -21.22 5.88
N GLU A 44 6.23 -20.41 4.89
CA GLU A 44 5.93 -18.99 4.91
C GLU A 44 5.02 -18.66 3.73
N VAL A 45 3.95 -17.91 4.01
CA VAL A 45 3.03 -17.44 2.99
C VAL A 45 3.03 -15.93 3.00
N THR A 46 3.23 -15.31 1.85
CA THR A 46 3.22 -13.87 1.69
C THR A 46 1.90 -13.44 1.06
N GLU A 47 1.24 -12.50 1.71
CA GLU A 47 0.05 -11.87 1.16
C GLU A 47 0.42 -10.46 0.69
N TRP A 48 0.05 -10.13 -0.53
CA TRP A 48 0.33 -8.83 -1.12
C TRP A 48 -0.93 -7.97 -1.08
N HIS A 49 -0.79 -6.78 -0.49
CA HIS A 49 -1.90 -5.85 -0.36
C HIS A 49 -1.63 -4.62 -1.22
N ARG A 50 -2.65 -4.16 -1.93
CA ARG A 50 -2.54 -2.96 -2.74
C ARG A 50 -2.95 -1.77 -1.92
N LEU A 51 -2.04 -0.80 -1.77
CA LEU A 51 -2.27 0.41 -0.99
C LEU A 51 -2.44 1.60 -1.91
N VAL A 52 -3.39 2.47 -1.56
CA VAL A 52 -3.59 3.75 -2.23
C VAL A 52 -3.54 4.82 -1.17
N MET A 53 -2.66 5.81 -1.36
CA MET A 53 -2.51 6.93 -0.45
C MET A 53 -2.74 8.23 -1.19
N GLY A 54 -3.42 9.18 -0.54
CA GLY A 54 -3.65 10.49 -1.12
C GLY A 54 -3.15 11.60 -0.20
N GLY A 55 -3.11 12.83 -0.72
CA GLY A 55 -2.78 14.01 0.06
C GLY A 55 -1.42 13.94 0.74
N GLN A 56 -1.37 14.27 2.00
CA GLN A 56 -0.12 14.30 2.77
C GLN A 56 0.55 12.94 2.87
N ASN A 57 -0.24 11.86 2.91
CA ASN A 57 0.33 10.52 2.94
C ASN A 57 1.07 10.20 1.64
N ALA A 58 0.54 10.64 0.50
CA ALA A 58 1.19 10.45 -0.80
C ALA A 58 2.50 11.25 -0.88
N ILE A 59 2.51 12.45 -0.33
CA ILE A 59 3.72 13.28 -0.29
C ILE A 59 4.79 12.62 0.59
N LEU A 60 4.39 12.08 1.73
CA LEU A 60 5.29 11.34 2.60
C LEU A 60 5.85 10.12 1.88
N ALA A 61 4.99 9.42 1.13
CA ALA A 61 5.41 8.24 0.36
C ALA A 61 6.46 8.61 -0.68
N GLU A 62 6.22 9.71 -1.41
CA GLU A 62 7.15 10.17 -2.42
C GLU A 62 8.54 10.45 -1.83
N LYS A 63 8.58 11.08 -0.67
CA LYS A 63 9.84 11.49 -0.04
C LYS A 63 10.57 10.36 0.66
N TYR A 64 9.86 9.48 1.34
CA TYR A 64 10.48 8.58 2.31
C TYR A 64 10.25 7.09 2.08
N ILE A 65 9.17 6.70 1.43
CA ILE A 65 8.87 5.28 1.27
C ILE A 65 9.60 4.72 0.06
N ARG A 66 10.29 3.59 0.26
CA ARG A 66 11.01 2.89 -0.80
C ARG A 66 10.77 1.40 -0.65
N LYS A 67 11.12 0.66 -1.68
CA LYS A 67 11.11 -0.81 -1.62
C LYS A 67 11.84 -1.27 -0.37
N GLY A 68 11.20 -2.12 0.43
CA GLY A 68 11.77 -2.64 1.66
C GLY A 68 11.42 -1.83 2.91
N SER A 69 10.82 -0.66 2.76
CA SER A 69 10.38 0.12 3.92
C SER A 69 9.35 -0.66 4.73
N GLN A 70 9.47 -0.58 6.06
CA GLN A 70 8.48 -1.18 6.94
C GLN A 70 7.43 -0.13 7.30
N LEU A 71 6.17 -0.48 7.06
CA LEU A 71 5.04 0.43 7.31
C LEU A 71 4.01 -0.18 8.23
N TYR A 72 3.47 0.66 9.10
CA TYR A 72 2.24 0.40 9.81
C TYR A 72 1.17 1.26 9.14
N ILE A 73 0.07 0.65 8.70
CA ILE A 73 -1.01 1.38 8.06
C ILE A 73 -2.36 1.05 8.68
N GLU A 74 -3.24 2.04 8.62
CA GLU A 74 -4.66 1.88 8.91
C GLU A 74 -5.43 2.43 7.73
N GLY A 75 -6.48 1.75 7.35
CA GLY A 75 -7.28 2.17 6.22
C GLY A 75 -8.56 1.37 6.11
N LYS A 76 -9.12 1.37 4.93
CA LYS A 76 -10.36 0.65 4.63
C LYS A 76 -10.25 -0.06 3.30
N LEU A 77 -11.03 -1.12 3.15
CA LEU A 77 -11.11 -1.85 1.90
C LEU A 77 -12.02 -1.10 0.94
N LYS A 78 -11.61 -1.03 -0.31
CA LYS A 78 -12.42 -0.48 -1.38
C LYS A 78 -12.20 -1.29 -2.64
N SER A 79 -13.30 -1.71 -3.27
CA SER A 79 -13.24 -2.44 -4.52
C SER A 79 -13.73 -1.54 -5.64
N ARG A 80 -13.10 -1.69 -6.80
CA ARG A 80 -13.55 -1.02 -8.02
C ARG A 80 -13.50 -2.00 -9.17
N GLU A 81 -14.28 -1.73 -10.18
CA GLU A 81 -14.30 -2.53 -11.39
C GLU A 81 -13.65 -1.74 -12.52
N TYR A 82 -13.02 -2.44 -13.42
CA TYR A 82 -12.43 -1.84 -14.61
C TYR A 82 -12.43 -2.87 -15.74
N ASP A 83 -12.37 -2.38 -16.97
CA ASP A 83 -12.23 -3.25 -18.14
C ASP A 83 -10.76 -3.33 -18.49
N ASP A 84 -10.26 -4.56 -18.61
CA ASP A 84 -8.87 -4.75 -19.01
C ASP A 84 -8.70 -4.54 -20.53
N LYS A 85 -7.48 -4.71 -21.04
CA LYS A 85 -7.17 -4.52 -22.44
C LYS A 85 -7.92 -5.47 -23.37
N PHE A 86 -8.45 -6.56 -22.85
CA PHE A 86 -9.26 -7.53 -23.60
C PHE A 86 -10.74 -7.28 -23.40
N LYS A 87 -11.14 -6.14 -22.81
CA LYS A 87 -12.52 -5.78 -22.51
C LYS A 87 -13.19 -6.75 -21.56
N ILE A 88 -12.42 -7.44 -20.73
CA ILE A 88 -12.94 -8.33 -19.71
C ILE A 88 -13.10 -7.51 -18.41
N ARG A 89 -14.27 -7.59 -17.80
CA ARG A 89 -14.56 -6.90 -16.54
C ARG A 89 -13.75 -7.52 -15.41
N ARG A 90 -12.95 -6.69 -14.76
CA ARG A 90 -12.12 -7.09 -13.63
C ARG A 90 -12.51 -6.32 -12.40
N ARG A 91 -12.28 -6.95 -11.26
CA ARG A 91 -12.51 -6.33 -9.96
C ARG A 91 -11.19 -6.32 -9.20
N ILE A 92 -10.85 -5.17 -8.65
CA ILE A 92 -9.64 -5.02 -7.85
C ILE A 92 -10.05 -4.51 -6.46
N THR A 93 -9.45 -5.08 -5.43
CA THR A 93 -9.64 -4.64 -4.05
C THR A 93 -8.39 -3.95 -3.58
N GLU A 94 -8.57 -2.74 -3.10
CA GLU A 94 -7.47 -1.88 -2.66
C GLU A 94 -7.72 -1.46 -1.22
N ILE A 95 -6.65 -1.07 -0.54
CA ILE A 95 -6.73 -0.49 0.78
C ILE A 95 -6.47 1.00 0.64
N ILE A 96 -7.48 1.79 0.98
CA ILE A 96 -7.36 3.24 1.01
C ILE A 96 -6.79 3.61 2.36
N VAL A 97 -5.58 4.10 2.37
CA VAL A 97 -4.82 4.35 3.60
C VAL A 97 -5.26 5.67 4.23
N ASP A 98 -5.68 5.60 5.49
CA ASP A 98 -6.02 6.80 6.28
C ASP A 98 -4.84 7.28 7.10
N ARG A 99 -4.06 6.33 7.63
CA ARG A 99 -2.92 6.63 8.48
C ARG A 99 -1.75 5.73 8.13
N VAL A 100 -0.57 6.31 8.02
CA VAL A 100 0.66 5.57 7.75
C VAL A 100 1.75 6.01 8.73
N GLU A 101 2.50 5.04 9.23
CA GLU A 101 3.70 5.31 10.02
C GLU A 101 4.84 4.53 9.43
N LEU A 102 5.95 5.21 9.20
CA LEU A 102 7.17 4.61 8.72
C LEU A 102 7.93 4.08 9.93
N LEU A 103 8.18 2.79 9.94
CA LEU A 103 8.82 2.13 11.08
C LEU A 103 10.26 1.74 10.74
N GLY A 104 10.98 1.35 11.79
CA GLY A 104 12.33 0.89 11.64
C GLY A 104 13.33 2.04 11.55
N ARG A 105 14.40 1.80 10.81
CA ARG A 105 15.48 2.77 10.72
C ARG A 105 15.02 4.00 9.95
N LYS A 106 15.28 5.18 10.53
CA LYS A 106 14.97 6.43 9.86
C LYS A 106 15.77 6.50 8.55
N GLN A 107 15.05 6.62 7.44
CA GLN A 107 15.67 6.77 6.14
C GLN A 107 15.69 8.22 5.74
N GLU A 108 16.83 8.68 5.27
CA GLU A 108 16.90 10.02 4.72
C GLU A 108 16.43 9.99 3.27
N PRO A 109 15.80 11.08 2.80
CA PRO A 109 15.41 11.17 1.39
C PRO A 109 16.65 11.01 0.51
N PRO A 110 16.52 10.35 -0.64
CA PRO A 110 17.64 10.28 -1.58
C PRO A 110 18.08 11.67 -2.00
N ALA A 111 19.37 11.84 -2.05
CA ALA A 111 19.96 13.12 -2.46
C ALA A 111 19.67 13.42 -3.93
#